data_2fa254c5b19d11d0218a3bf4a46bd40f
#
_entry.id   2fa254c5b19d11d0218a3bf4a46bd40f
#
_cell.length_a   1.000
_cell.length_b   1.000
_cell.length_c   1.000
_cell.angle_alpha   90.00
_cell.angle_beta   90.00
_cell.angle_gamma   90.00
#
_symmetry.space_group_name_H-M   'P 1'
#
loop_
_entity.id
_entity.type
_entity.pdbx_description
1 polymer ?
#
loop_
_entity_poly.entity_id
_entity_poly.type
_entity_poly.pdbx_seq_one_letter_code
_entity_poly.pdbx_strand_id
1 'polypeptide(L)'
;MSAITAGHDTISIDGSRKTRGNLTGARIRWAMVFVVLVFSVMFGRLVWLGNIELDTTIEGQTRDAIMASRPSILDRNGLEMAVDIRVPSLFAEPRRIIDVDEAANAILTVLPNLDPAWLRNRLTGDQGFVWVARELTPAQQERIMRLGIPGLDFVEESKRFYPGGTVASHVMGAVNIDNVGIAGIEKHLDDDNLALLQNLGLARDSALTPVNLSIDLRVQHVLHDELVDSLERYQAIAAAGAIMNVNTGEIVAMASLPDFDPNMPASMLQEGHFNRM
;
A
#
# COMPACT_ATOMS: atom_id res chain seq x y z
N MET A 1 -96.33 44.28 -42.80
CA MET A 1 -95.43 43.13 -42.87
C MET A 1 -94.12 43.58 -42.32
N SER A 2 -93.84 43.12 -41.08
CA SER A 2 -92.67 43.57 -40.28
C SER A 2 -91.57 42.53 -40.44
N ALA A 3 -90.37 42.97 -40.74
CA ALA A 3 -89.22 42.18 -40.71
C ALA A 3 -88.41 42.51 -39.41
N ILE A 4 -88.21 41.50 -38.61
CA ILE A 4 -87.43 41.54 -37.38
C ILE A 4 -86.01 41.24 -37.75
N THR A 5 -85.10 42.16 -37.54
CA THR A 5 -83.66 41.96 -37.65
C THR A 5 -83.10 41.58 -36.29
N ALA A 6 -82.60 40.45 -36.15
CA ALA A 6 -81.91 39.99 -34.99
C ALA A 6 -80.46 40.51 -34.98
N GLY A 7 -80.09 41.23 -33.96
CA GLY A 7 -78.68 41.66 -33.73
C GLY A 7 -77.81 40.51 -33.20
N HIS A 8 -76.71 40.32 -33.87
CA HIS A 8 -75.64 39.41 -33.35
C HIS A 8 -74.71 40.23 -32.42
N ASP A 9 -74.83 39.98 -31.13
CA ASP A 9 -73.82 40.43 -30.15
C ASP A 9 -72.60 39.52 -30.31
N THR A 10 -71.51 40.03 -30.84
CA THR A 10 -70.23 39.39 -30.84
C THR A 10 -69.51 39.60 -29.51
N ILE A 11 -69.44 38.59 -28.68
CA ILE A 11 -68.66 38.63 -27.43
C ILE A 11 -67.15 38.51 -27.80
N SER A 12 -66.44 39.63 -27.67
CA SER A 12 -64.99 39.63 -27.80
C SER A 12 -64.40 39.14 -26.49
N ILE A 13 -63.85 37.87 -26.52
CA ILE A 13 -63.12 37.36 -25.39
C ILE A 13 -61.70 37.94 -25.45
N ASP A 14 -61.45 38.94 -24.64
CA ASP A 14 -60.15 39.59 -24.54
C ASP A 14 -59.14 38.71 -23.80
N GLY A 15 -58.07 38.35 -24.50
CA GLY A 15 -57.07 37.37 -24.07
C GLY A 15 -56.11 37.89 -23.01
N SER A 16 -56.59 38.31 -21.86
CA SER A 16 -55.70 38.71 -20.72
C SER A 16 -54.88 37.53 -20.11
N ARG A 17 -55.06 36.33 -20.61
CA ARG A 17 -54.25 35.13 -20.19
C ARG A 17 -52.87 35.02 -20.85
N LYS A 18 -52.59 35.76 -21.93
CA LYS A 18 -51.33 35.61 -22.67
C LYS A 18 -50.13 36.29 -22.02
N THR A 19 -50.36 37.32 -21.19
CA THR A 19 -49.29 38.08 -20.51
C THR A 19 -48.77 37.39 -19.23
N ARG A 20 -49.58 36.57 -18.55
CA ARG A 20 -49.12 35.81 -17.35
C ARG A 20 -48.25 34.61 -17.70
N GLY A 21 -48.47 34.00 -18.87
CA GLY A 21 -47.67 32.82 -19.33
C GLY A 21 -46.20 33.18 -19.64
N ASN A 22 -45.95 34.39 -20.15
CA ASN A 22 -44.60 34.84 -20.50
C ASN A 22 -43.71 35.13 -19.29
N LEU A 23 -44.29 35.63 -18.20
CA LEU A 23 -43.57 35.89 -16.94
C LEU A 23 -43.21 34.56 -16.21
N THR A 24 -44.11 33.58 -16.31
CA THR A 24 -43.86 32.25 -15.71
C THR A 24 -42.76 31.49 -16.49
N GLY A 25 -42.80 31.54 -17.83
CA GLY A 25 -41.78 30.94 -18.69
C GLY A 25 -40.40 31.60 -18.57
N ALA A 26 -40.37 32.94 -18.31
CA ALA A 26 -39.11 33.63 -18.03
C ALA A 26 -38.52 33.21 -16.68
N ARG A 27 -39.33 33.12 -15.62
CA ARG A 27 -38.88 32.64 -14.30
C ARG A 27 -38.37 31.21 -14.31
N ILE A 28 -39.03 30.33 -15.03
CA ILE A 28 -38.58 28.93 -15.19
C ILE A 28 -37.23 28.88 -15.93
N ARG A 29 -37.06 29.65 -17.00
CA ARG A 29 -35.78 29.76 -17.71
C ARG A 29 -34.66 30.27 -16.83
N TRP A 30 -34.90 31.33 -16.04
CA TRP A 30 -33.91 31.83 -15.09
C TRP A 30 -33.58 30.82 -13.97
N ALA A 31 -34.58 30.07 -13.49
CA ALA A 31 -34.34 28.97 -12.51
C ALA A 31 -33.50 27.85 -13.13
N MET A 32 -33.78 27.46 -14.37
CA MET A 32 -32.95 26.44 -15.07
C MET A 32 -31.51 26.94 -15.30
N VAL A 33 -31.33 28.20 -15.72
CA VAL A 33 -29.99 28.80 -15.88
C VAL A 33 -29.23 28.81 -14.54
N PHE A 34 -29.90 29.14 -13.45
CA PHE A 34 -29.31 29.15 -12.11
C PHE A 34 -28.86 27.73 -11.70
N VAL A 35 -29.70 26.72 -11.90
CA VAL A 35 -29.38 25.31 -11.61
C VAL A 35 -28.20 24.87 -12.45
N VAL A 36 -28.17 25.10 -13.76
CA VAL A 36 -27.06 24.80 -14.64
C VAL A 36 -25.75 25.46 -14.18
N LEU A 37 -25.85 26.73 -13.75
CA LEU A 37 -24.68 27.46 -13.27
C LEU A 37 -24.13 26.87 -11.98
N VAL A 38 -24.99 26.48 -11.03
CA VAL A 38 -24.58 25.81 -9.78
C VAL A 38 -23.90 24.50 -10.08
N PHE A 39 -24.49 23.66 -10.96
CA PHE A 39 -23.86 22.39 -11.36
C PHE A 39 -22.55 22.59 -12.12
N SER A 40 -22.45 23.63 -12.96
CA SER A 40 -21.21 23.98 -13.67
C SER A 40 -20.10 24.39 -12.70
N VAL A 41 -20.43 25.17 -11.66
CA VAL A 41 -19.47 25.54 -10.61
C VAL A 41 -19.05 24.32 -9.80
N MET A 42 -19.98 23.44 -9.43
CA MET A 42 -19.66 22.18 -8.74
C MET A 42 -18.77 21.27 -9.61
N PHE A 43 -19.11 21.15 -10.88
CA PHE A 43 -18.32 20.35 -11.84
C PHE A 43 -16.91 20.94 -12.00
N GLY A 44 -16.80 22.26 -12.19
CA GLY A 44 -15.51 22.94 -12.29
C GLY A 44 -14.66 22.75 -11.01
N ARG A 45 -15.29 22.77 -9.84
CA ARG A 45 -14.63 22.51 -8.56
C ARG A 45 -14.16 21.05 -8.45
N LEU A 46 -14.94 20.08 -8.90
CA LEU A 46 -14.56 18.67 -8.93
C LEU A 46 -13.40 18.42 -9.89
N VAL A 47 -13.44 19.01 -11.09
CA VAL A 47 -12.32 18.93 -12.05
C VAL A 47 -11.06 19.60 -11.50
N TRP A 48 -11.22 20.76 -10.84
CA TRP A 48 -10.10 21.44 -10.19
C TRP A 48 -9.50 20.61 -9.04
N LEU A 49 -10.35 20.01 -8.19
CA LEU A 49 -9.92 19.10 -7.13
C LEU A 49 -9.27 17.81 -7.69
N GLY A 50 -9.74 17.31 -8.83
CA GLY A 50 -9.16 16.13 -9.49
C GLY A 50 -7.83 16.41 -10.22
N ASN A 51 -7.53 17.68 -10.55
CA ASN A 51 -6.25 18.10 -11.14
C ASN A 51 -5.29 18.73 -10.14
N ILE A 52 -5.70 18.93 -8.89
CA ILE A 52 -4.72 19.15 -7.82
C ILE A 52 -3.99 17.81 -7.71
N GLU A 53 -2.74 17.73 -8.18
CA GLU A 53 -1.79 16.78 -7.63
C GLU A 53 -1.88 16.99 -6.13
N LEU A 54 -2.52 16.05 -5.45
CA LEU A 54 -2.42 15.92 -4.02
C LEU A 54 -0.92 15.74 -3.78
N ASP A 55 -0.21 16.85 -3.54
CA ASP A 55 0.93 16.78 -2.65
C ASP A 55 0.37 16.10 -1.41
N THR A 56 0.46 14.77 -1.44
CA THR A 56 0.19 13.92 -0.30
C THR A 56 1.27 14.19 0.72
N THR A 57 1.21 15.39 1.27
CA THR A 57 1.72 15.60 2.60
C THR A 57 0.87 14.70 3.49
N ILE A 58 1.48 13.62 3.82
CA ILE A 58 1.11 12.40 4.52
C ILE A 58 0.48 12.66 5.92
N GLU A 59 -0.06 13.85 6.20
CA GLU A 59 -0.57 14.21 7.52
C GLU A 59 -1.95 13.63 7.85
N GLY A 60 -2.69 13.13 6.88
CA GLY A 60 -4.05 12.58 7.09
C GLY A 60 -4.20 11.08 6.84
N GLN A 61 -3.28 10.46 6.09
CA GLN A 61 -3.43 9.07 5.65
C GLN A 61 -2.66 8.05 6.49
N THR A 62 -1.82 8.50 7.41
CA THR A 62 -0.96 7.61 8.22
C THR A 62 -1.69 6.83 9.30
N ARG A 63 -2.96 7.12 9.57
CA ARG A 63 -3.78 6.29 10.47
C ARG A 63 -4.55 5.16 9.77
N ASP A 64 -4.75 5.27 8.46
CA ASP A 64 -5.54 4.29 7.68
C ASP A 64 -4.72 3.47 6.68
N ALA A 65 -3.44 3.78 6.49
CA ALA A 65 -2.51 2.90 5.83
C ALA A 65 -2.03 1.81 6.82
N ILE A 66 -2.97 1.06 7.36
CA ILE A 66 -2.73 -0.34 7.64
C ILE A 66 -2.38 -0.90 6.28
N MET A 67 -1.08 -1.01 5.99
CA MET A 67 -0.62 -1.62 4.76
C MET A 67 -1.36 -2.94 4.62
N ALA A 68 -2.06 -3.09 3.50
CA ALA A 68 -2.88 -4.24 3.28
C ALA A 68 -2.02 -5.49 3.46
N SER A 69 -2.48 -6.39 4.32
CA SER A 69 -1.82 -7.68 4.54
C SER A 69 -1.76 -8.43 3.22
N ARG A 70 -0.62 -9.03 2.91
CA ARG A 70 -0.43 -9.86 1.71
C ARG A 70 -0.92 -11.29 1.97
N PRO A 71 -1.37 -12.04 0.94
CA PRO A 71 -1.72 -13.44 1.12
C PRO A 71 -0.50 -14.24 1.57
N SER A 72 -0.70 -15.17 2.49
CA SER A 72 0.33 -16.14 2.83
C SER A 72 0.71 -16.97 1.61
N ILE A 73 1.99 -17.25 1.43
CA ILE A 73 2.49 -18.15 0.41
C ILE A 73 2.85 -19.46 1.07
N LEU A 74 2.28 -20.55 0.56
CA LEU A 74 2.44 -21.90 1.10
C LEU A 74 3.15 -22.77 0.09
N ASP A 75 3.87 -23.77 0.59
CA ASP A 75 4.38 -24.86 -0.20
C ASP A 75 3.25 -25.84 -0.60
N ARG A 76 3.53 -26.85 -1.42
CA ARG A 76 2.55 -27.86 -1.83
C ARG A 76 1.94 -28.67 -0.68
N ASN A 77 2.56 -28.67 0.50
CA ASN A 77 2.12 -29.39 1.69
C ASN A 77 1.41 -28.48 2.71
N GLY A 78 1.24 -27.19 2.39
CA GLY A 78 0.64 -26.20 3.28
C GLY A 78 1.61 -25.60 4.30
N LEU A 79 2.94 -25.77 4.13
CA LEU A 79 3.93 -25.11 4.98
C LEU A 79 4.12 -23.66 4.54
N GLU A 80 4.22 -22.76 5.52
CA GLU A 80 4.38 -21.33 5.27
C GLU A 80 5.77 -21.00 4.71
N MET A 81 5.80 -20.40 3.53
CA MET A 81 7.01 -19.88 2.88
C MET A 81 7.13 -18.36 3.01
N ALA A 82 6.01 -17.64 3.07
CA ALA A 82 5.95 -16.23 3.38
C ALA A 82 4.65 -15.89 4.10
N VAL A 83 4.75 -15.10 5.17
CA VAL A 83 3.62 -14.64 5.99
C VAL A 83 3.79 -13.18 6.35
N ASP A 84 2.68 -12.49 6.60
CA ASP A 84 2.73 -11.15 7.16
C ASP A 84 2.65 -11.21 8.68
N ILE A 85 3.57 -10.53 9.34
CA ILE A 85 3.57 -10.34 10.80
C ILE A 85 3.36 -8.87 11.13
N ARG A 86 2.71 -8.58 12.25
CA ARG A 86 2.55 -7.21 12.74
C ARG A 86 3.77 -6.81 13.57
N VAL A 87 4.34 -5.66 13.22
CA VAL A 87 5.51 -5.10 13.90
C VAL A 87 5.28 -3.64 14.23
N PRO A 88 5.75 -3.15 15.39
CA PRO A 88 5.63 -1.76 15.75
C PRO A 88 6.66 -0.91 14.98
N SER A 89 6.23 0.25 14.51
CA SER A 89 7.08 1.27 13.91
C SER A 89 6.96 2.56 14.71
N LEU A 90 8.10 3.16 15.04
CA LEU A 90 8.20 4.38 15.85
C LEU A 90 8.04 5.61 14.98
N PHE A 91 7.11 6.48 15.34
CA PHE A 91 7.02 7.82 14.80
C PHE A 91 7.14 8.87 15.91
N ALA A 92 7.47 10.08 15.52
CA ALA A 92 7.49 11.22 16.40
C ALA A 92 6.55 12.31 15.90
N GLU A 93 5.99 13.07 16.85
CA GLU A 93 5.34 14.37 16.62
C GLU A 93 6.29 15.48 17.12
N PRO A 94 7.17 16.03 16.27
CA PRO A 94 8.20 16.98 16.70
C PRO A 94 7.66 18.15 17.53
N ARG A 95 6.50 18.70 17.16
CA ARG A 95 5.82 19.78 17.89
C ARG A 95 5.50 19.47 19.35
N ARG A 96 5.51 18.18 19.76
CA ARG A 96 5.22 17.73 21.14
C ARG A 96 6.48 17.39 21.93
N ILE A 97 7.63 17.34 21.27
CA ILE A 97 8.91 17.06 21.91
C ILE A 97 9.41 18.35 22.59
N ILE A 98 9.67 18.26 23.88
CA ILE A 98 10.07 19.42 24.70
C ILE A 98 11.56 19.70 24.53
N ASP A 99 12.41 18.68 24.61
CA ASP A 99 13.87 18.76 24.44
C ASP A 99 14.31 17.72 23.38
N VAL A 100 14.72 18.23 22.23
CA VAL A 100 15.13 17.41 21.08
C VAL A 100 16.43 16.67 21.34
N ASP A 101 17.40 17.32 22.08
CA ASP A 101 18.68 16.70 22.34
C ASP A 101 18.55 15.58 23.39
N GLU A 102 17.77 15.78 24.43
CA GLU A 102 17.45 14.73 25.41
C GLU A 102 16.74 13.56 24.75
N ALA A 103 15.70 13.84 23.95
CA ALA A 103 14.94 12.82 23.22
C ALA A 103 15.83 12.01 22.26
N ALA A 104 16.65 12.68 21.45
CA ALA A 104 17.53 12.03 20.51
C ALA A 104 18.57 11.13 21.24
N ASN A 105 19.19 11.64 22.29
CA ASN A 105 20.17 10.86 23.08
C ASN A 105 19.52 9.64 23.75
N ALA A 106 18.33 9.80 24.30
CA ALA A 106 17.59 8.69 24.91
C ALA A 106 17.19 7.61 23.85
N ILE A 107 16.69 8.00 22.68
CA ILE A 107 16.39 7.08 21.58
C ILE A 107 17.64 6.31 21.15
N LEU A 108 18.78 6.98 21.01
CA LEU A 108 20.05 6.35 20.61
C LEU A 108 20.56 5.30 21.62
N THR A 109 20.17 5.35 22.89
CA THR A 109 20.48 4.27 23.84
C THR A 109 19.77 2.96 23.51
N VAL A 110 18.63 3.03 22.81
CA VAL A 110 17.84 1.87 22.41
C VAL A 110 18.13 1.48 20.97
N LEU A 111 18.35 2.46 20.11
CA LEU A 111 18.58 2.32 18.67
C LEU A 111 19.94 2.92 18.27
N PRO A 112 21.06 2.28 18.63
CA PRO A 112 22.40 2.85 18.41
C PRO A 112 22.83 2.93 16.95
N ASN A 113 22.10 2.24 16.06
CA ASN A 113 22.39 2.23 14.62
C ASN A 113 21.86 3.46 13.85
N LEU A 114 21.09 4.33 14.52
CA LEU A 114 20.61 5.56 13.90
C LEU A 114 21.71 6.63 13.89
N ASP A 115 21.79 7.40 12.80
CA ASP A 115 22.66 8.57 12.74
C ASP A 115 22.14 9.67 13.69
N PRO A 116 22.97 10.10 14.66
CA PRO A 116 22.57 11.13 15.61
C PRO A 116 22.21 12.48 14.98
N ALA A 117 22.89 12.87 13.91
CA ALA A 117 22.63 14.14 13.24
C ALA A 117 21.31 14.08 12.46
N TRP A 118 21.08 12.99 11.76
CA TRP A 118 19.82 12.72 11.07
C TRP A 118 18.64 12.70 12.05
N LEU A 119 18.78 12.00 13.20
CA LEU A 119 17.73 11.89 14.19
C LEU A 119 17.36 13.25 14.80
N ARG A 120 18.35 14.08 15.20
CA ARG A 120 18.09 15.43 15.69
C ARG A 120 17.35 16.29 14.67
N ASN A 121 17.82 16.28 13.43
CA ASN A 121 17.15 17.03 12.35
C ASN A 121 15.70 16.56 12.14
N ARG A 122 15.45 15.26 12.26
CA ARG A 122 14.12 14.66 12.11
C ARG A 122 13.17 15.03 13.23
N LEU A 123 13.68 15.17 14.45
CA LEU A 123 12.91 15.56 15.65
C LEU A 123 12.75 17.07 15.79
N THR A 124 13.44 17.87 14.97
CA THR A 124 13.33 19.34 14.98
C THR A 124 12.25 19.79 14.00
N GLY A 125 11.33 20.66 14.44
CA GLY A 125 10.31 21.28 13.58
C GLY A 125 8.91 21.17 14.13
N ASP A 126 7.94 21.68 13.37
CA ASP A 126 6.52 21.75 13.74
C ASP A 126 5.68 20.63 13.06
N GLN A 127 6.32 19.61 12.53
CA GLN A 127 5.63 18.53 11.84
C GLN A 127 4.77 17.71 12.82
N GLY A 128 3.60 17.29 12.36
CA GLY A 128 2.69 16.47 13.15
C GLY A 128 3.05 14.98 13.17
N PHE A 129 3.91 14.54 12.23
CA PHE A 129 4.30 13.15 12.08
C PHE A 129 5.62 13.02 11.33
N VAL A 130 6.56 12.28 11.90
CA VAL A 130 7.80 11.89 11.21
C VAL A 130 8.17 10.46 11.61
N TRP A 131 8.54 9.64 10.66
CA TRP A 131 9.10 8.32 10.95
C TRP A 131 10.49 8.45 11.60
N VAL A 132 10.68 7.72 12.69
CA VAL A 132 11.97 7.63 13.40
C VAL A 132 12.64 6.29 13.13
N ALA A 133 11.91 5.19 13.33
CA ALA A 133 12.39 3.86 13.01
C ALA A 133 11.21 2.93 12.69
N ARG A 134 11.33 2.15 11.64
CA ARG A 134 10.28 1.20 11.25
C ARG A 134 10.70 -0.23 11.62
N GLU A 135 9.71 -1.11 11.71
CA GLU A 135 9.89 -2.55 11.91
C GLU A 135 10.68 -2.89 13.18
N LEU A 136 10.34 -2.27 14.29
CA LEU A 136 10.99 -2.50 15.58
C LEU A 136 10.61 -3.87 16.16
N THR A 137 11.51 -4.42 16.97
CA THR A 137 11.19 -5.57 17.81
C THR A 137 10.31 -5.16 19.01
N PRO A 138 9.49 -6.08 19.56
CA PRO A 138 8.71 -5.80 20.78
C PRO A 138 9.59 -5.33 21.98
N ALA A 139 10.79 -5.85 22.08
CA ALA A 139 11.75 -5.45 23.13
C ALA A 139 12.23 -4.00 22.94
N GLN A 140 12.46 -3.55 21.70
CA GLN A 140 12.81 -2.17 21.40
C GLN A 140 11.63 -1.23 21.67
N GLN A 141 10.41 -1.63 21.26
CA GLN A 141 9.20 -0.88 21.56
C GLN A 141 9.04 -0.65 23.07
N GLU A 142 9.13 -1.72 23.88
CA GLU A 142 9.00 -1.63 25.32
C GLU A 142 10.06 -0.69 25.95
N ARG A 143 11.30 -0.78 25.48
CA ARG A 143 12.39 0.08 25.97
C ARG A 143 12.14 1.54 25.64
N ILE A 144 11.66 1.84 24.41
CA ILE A 144 11.35 3.21 24.00
C ILE A 144 10.14 3.76 24.78
N MET A 145 9.09 2.94 24.97
CA MET A 145 7.94 3.35 25.79
C MET A 145 8.34 3.72 27.22
N ARG A 146 9.31 3.01 27.80
CA ARG A 146 9.83 3.30 29.15
C ARG A 146 10.59 4.63 29.24
N LEU A 147 11.05 5.20 28.12
CA LEU A 147 11.70 6.52 28.13
C LEU A 147 10.70 7.63 28.47
N GLY A 148 9.40 7.43 28.23
CA GLY A 148 8.34 8.37 28.59
C GLY A 148 8.42 9.71 27.86
N ILE A 149 9.01 9.77 26.67
CA ILE A 149 9.22 11.00 25.90
C ILE A 149 7.90 11.43 25.25
N PRO A 150 7.39 12.64 25.55
CA PRO A 150 6.19 13.15 24.90
C PRO A 150 6.38 13.28 23.38
N GLY A 151 5.37 12.92 22.60
CA GLY A 151 5.42 13.03 21.14
C GLY A 151 6.07 11.84 20.45
N LEU A 152 6.48 10.78 21.15
CA LEU A 152 6.80 9.49 20.56
C LEU A 152 5.60 8.56 20.67
N ASP A 153 5.26 7.87 19.59
CA ASP A 153 4.19 6.88 19.59
C ASP A 153 4.47 5.80 18.52
N PHE A 154 3.65 4.76 18.49
CA PHE A 154 3.85 3.60 17.63
C PHE A 154 2.64 3.38 16.72
N VAL A 155 2.94 2.96 15.48
CA VAL A 155 1.96 2.42 14.55
C VAL A 155 2.31 0.97 14.29
N GLU A 156 1.31 0.09 14.28
CA GLU A 156 1.49 -1.29 13.84
C GLU A 156 1.52 -1.32 12.31
N GLU A 157 2.57 -1.87 11.74
CA GLU A 157 2.72 -2.09 10.31
C GLU A 157 2.81 -3.59 10.02
N SER A 158 2.42 -3.96 8.78
CA SER A 158 2.59 -5.32 8.28
C SER A 158 4.00 -5.48 7.74
N LYS A 159 4.72 -6.48 8.23
CA LYS A 159 6.05 -6.86 7.73
C LYS A 159 5.99 -8.25 7.14
N ARG A 160 6.49 -8.38 5.91
CA ARG A 160 6.66 -9.68 5.28
C ARG A 160 7.77 -10.46 5.96
N PHE A 161 7.50 -11.70 6.32
CA PHE A 161 8.45 -12.60 6.96
C PHE A 161 8.54 -13.91 6.20
N TYR A 162 9.77 -14.38 6.00
CA TYR A 162 10.09 -15.62 5.27
C TYR A 162 10.74 -16.61 6.24
N PRO A 163 9.97 -17.59 6.76
CA PRO A 163 10.47 -18.56 7.75
C PRO A 163 11.63 -19.41 7.23
N GLY A 164 11.65 -19.67 5.91
CA GLY A 164 12.70 -20.46 5.25
C GLY A 164 14.02 -19.72 5.06
N GLY A 165 14.10 -18.42 5.37
CA GLY A 165 15.31 -17.61 5.16
C GLY A 165 15.77 -17.67 3.70
N THR A 166 17.05 -18.02 3.47
CA THR A 166 17.71 -18.03 2.15
C THR A 166 17.27 -19.17 1.23
N VAL A 167 16.71 -20.25 1.77
CA VAL A 167 16.53 -21.54 1.07
C VAL A 167 15.75 -21.46 -0.24
N ALA A 168 14.77 -20.57 -0.34
CA ALA A 168 13.98 -20.37 -1.55
C ALA A 168 14.00 -18.89 -2.01
N SER A 169 15.02 -18.14 -1.68
CA SER A 169 15.10 -16.69 -1.85
C SER A 169 14.83 -16.24 -3.27
N HIS A 170 15.42 -16.86 -4.28
CA HIS A 170 15.25 -16.49 -5.69
C HIS A 170 13.85 -16.83 -6.24
N VAL A 171 13.18 -17.82 -5.67
CA VAL A 171 11.79 -18.18 -6.01
C VAL A 171 10.84 -17.18 -5.35
N MET A 172 11.00 -16.98 -4.06
CA MET A 172 10.16 -16.08 -3.29
C MET A 172 10.34 -14.63 -3.71
N GLY A 173 11.59 -14.24 -3.95
CA GLY A 173 11.94 -12.83 -4.11
C GLY A 173 11.94 -12.12 -2.77
N ALA A 174 11.60 -10.84 -2.78
CA ALA A 174 11.48 -10.04 -1.57
C ALA A 174 10.50 -8.89 -1.77
N VAL A 175 10.08 -8.27 -0.68
CA VAL A 175 9.33 -7.01 -0.65
C VAL A 175 10.22 -5.89 -0.13
N ASN A 176 9.88 -4.64 -0.48
CA ASN A 176 10.50 -3.46 0.12
C ASN A 176 9.88 -3.16 1.50
N ILE A 177 10.39 -2.11 2.16
CA ILE A 177 9.88 -1.66 3.46
C ILE A 177 8.39 -1.23 3.42
N ASP A 178 7.87 -0.92 2.24
CA ASP A 178 6.47 -0.55 2.03
C ASP A 178 5.61 -1.77 1.62
N ASN A 179 6.10 -2.98 1.88
CA ASN A 179 5.44 -4.26 1.57
C ASN A 179 5.08 -4.44 0.08
N VAL A 180 5.84 -3.80 -0.83
CA VAL A 180 5.70 -3.95 -2.29
C VAL A 180 6.72 -4.97 -2.79
N GLY A 181 6.28 -5.94 -3.60
CA GLY A 181 7.13 -6.97 -4.19
C GLY A 181 8.14 -6.41 -5.19
N ILE A 182 9.42 -6.69 -4.97
CA ILE A 182 10.52 -6.20 -5.82
C ILE A 182 11.11 -7.29 -6.72
N ALA A 183 10.93 -8.54 -6.36
CA ALA A 183 11.43 -9.69 -7.13
C ALA A 183 10.61 -10.96 -6.88
N GLY A 184 10.83 -11.98 -7.70
CA GLY A 184 10.27 -13.31 -7.54
C GLY A 184 8.75 -13.39 -7.59
N ILE A 185 8.19 -14.36 -6.87
CA ILE A 185 6.74 -14.55 -6.77
C ILE A 185 6.04 -13.37 -6.10
N GLU A 186 6.72 -12.69 -5.16
CA GLU A 186 6.18 -11.50 -4.50
C GLU A 186 5.87 -10.39 -5.51
N LYS A 187 6.78 -10.13 -6.43
CA LYS A 187 6.56 -9.17 -7.52
C LYS A 187 5.47 -9.62 -8.48
N HIS A 188 5.44 -10.90 -8.84
CA HIS A 188 4.41 -11.45 -9.73
C HIS A 188 3.00 -11.28 -9.15
N LEU A 189 2.84 -11.51 -7.83
CA LEU A 189 1.57 -11.30 -7.14
C LEU A 189 1.12 -9.84 -7.16
N ASP A 190 2.05 -8.89 -7.16
CA ASP A 190 1.72 -7.45 -7.25
C ASP A 190 1.36 -7.06 -8.69
N ASP A 191 2.08 -7.58 -9.69
CA ASP A 191 1.83 -7.32 -11.10
C ASP A 191 0.44 -7.84 -11.54
N ASP A 192 -0.07 -8.90 -10.93
CA ASP A 192 -1.41 -9.48 -11.18
C ASP A 192 -2.57 -8.64 -10.58
N ASN A 193 -2.34 -7.37 -10.24
CA ASN A 193 -3.33 -6.43 -9.69
C ASN A 193 -3.93 -6.79 -8.32
N LEU A 194 -3.37 -7.74 -7.57
CA LEU A 194 -3.80 -8.02 -6.21
C LEU A 194 -3.61 -6.78 -5.31
N ALA A 195 -2.48 -6.08 -5.50
CA ALA A 195 -2.19 -4.83 -4.82
C ALA A 195 -3.19 -3.71 -5.17
N LEU A 196 -3.68 -3.65 -6.41
CA LEU A 196 -4.67 -2.67 -6.83
C LEU A 196 -6.02 -2.87 -6.11
N LEU A 197 -6.47 -4.11 -5.96
CA LEU A 197 -7.71 -4.43 -5.24
C LEU A 197 -7.62 -4.10 -3.75
N GLN A 198 -6.44 -4.27 -3.15
CA GLN A 198 -6.15 -3.91 -1.76
C GLN A 198 -6.16 -2.39 -1.57
N ASN A 199 -5.47 -1.65 -2.44
CA ASN A 199 -5.41 -0.18 -2.39
C ASN A 199 -6.78 0.49 -2.62
N LEU A 200 -7.68 -0.17 -3.36
CA LEU A 200 -9.05 0.30 -3.58
C LEU A 200 -9.98 -0.01 -2.38
N GLY A 201 -9.47 -0.62 -1.31
CA GLY A 201 -10.28 -1.00 -0.15
C GLY A 201 -11.33 -2.09 -0.44
N LEU A 202 -11.22 -2.74 -1.60
CA LEU A 202 -12.11 -3.82 -2.02
C LEU A 202 -11.71 -5.17 -1.41
N ALA A 203 -10.44 -5.30 -1.00
CA ALA A 203 -9.95 -6.40 -0.19
C ALA A 203 -9.91 -5.94 1.28
N ARG A 204 -11.06 -5.94 1.95
CA ARG A 204 -11.08 -5.85 3.41
C ARG A 204 -10.51 -7.14 3.98
N ASP A 205 -9.87 -7.06 5.13
CA ASP A 205 -9.25 -8.03 6.06
C ASP A 205 -9.79 -9.49 6.09
N SER A 206 -10.70 -9.83 5.22
CA SER A 206 -11.25 -11.17 5.08
C SER A 206 -10.30 -12.00 4.21
N ALA A 207 -9.39 -12.69 4.88
CA ALA A 207 -8.74 -13.90 4.39
C ALA A 207 -8.38 -13.84 2.89
N LEU A 208 -7.32 -13.10 2.55
CA LEU A 208 -6.68 -13.30 1.26
C LEU A 208 -6.39 -14.80 1.12
N THR A 209 -6.94 -15.41 0.09
CA THR A 209 -6.74 -16.85 -0.14
C THR A 209 -5.24 -17.13 -0.27
N PRO A 210 -4.67 -18.01 0.54
CA PRO A 210 -3.26 -18.35 0.46
C PRO A 210 -2.88 -18.81 -0.94
N VAL A 211 -1.68 -18.42 -1.39
CA VAL A 211 -1.12 -18.84 -2.67
C VAL A 211 -0.32 -20.12 -2.44
N ASN A 212 -0.73 -21.22 -3.08
CA ASN A 212 -0.01 -22.49 -3.00
C ASN A 212 0.97 -22.62 -4.17
N LEU A 213 2.23 -22.84 -3.85
CA LEU A 213 3.26 -23.14 -4.84
C LEU A 213 3.39 -24.64 -5.07
N SER A 214 3.97 -25.02 -6.20
CA SER A 214 4.33 -26.42 -6.51
C SER A 214 5.60 -26.89 -5.75
N ILE A 215 6.33 -25.97 -5.12
CA ILE A 215 7.55 -26.24 -4.34
C ILE A 215 7.23 -27.12 -3.13
N ASP A 216 8.08 -28.11 -2.87
CA ASP A 216 8.14 -28.86 -1.61
C ASP A 216 9.31 -28.34 -0.80
N LEU A 217 9.04 -27.70 0.33
CA LEU A 217 10.05 -27.01 1.13
C LEU A 217 11.13 -27.99 1.65
N ARG A 218 10.79 -29.27 1.88
CA ARG A 218 11.74 -30.29 2.32
C ARG A 218 12.73 -30.66 1.20
N VAL A 219 12.21 -30.80 -0.03
CA VAL A 219 13.05 -31.07 -1.20
C VAL A 219 13.89 -29.87 -1.55
N GLN A 220 13.33 -28.66 -1.35
CA GLN A 220 14.00 -27.38 -1.54
C GLN A 220 15.23 -27.25 -0.60
N HIS A 221 15.08 -27.61 0.68
CA HIS A 221 16.20 -27.63 1.63
C HIS A 221 17.29 -28.57 1.19
N VAL A 222 16.94 -29.82 0.83
CA VAL A 222 17.93 -30.81 0.37
C VAL A 222 18.69 -30.32 -0.87
N LEU A 223 17.97 -29.77 -1.85
CA LEU A 223 18.59 -29.21 -3.06
C LEU A 223 19.55 -28.07 -2.72
N HIS A 224 19.11 -27.15 -1.86
CA HIS A 224 19.91 -26.00 -1.43
C HIS A 224 21.19 -26.44 -0.75
N ASP A 225 21.10 -27.36 0.24
CA ASP A 225 22.25 -27.85 1.01
C ASP A 225 23.27 -28.60 0.10
N GLU A 226 22.79 -29.42 -0.81
CA GLU A 226 23.67 -30.14 -1.78
C GLU A 226 24.37 -29.17 -2.74
N LEU A 227 23.70 -28.05 -3.12
CA LEU A 227 24.32 -27.01 -3.94
C LEU A 227 25.36 -26.21 -3.16
N VAL A 228 25.12 -25.92 -1.87
CA VAL A 228 26.08 -25.25 -0.98
C VAL A 228 27.33 -26.14 -0.82
N ASP A 229 27.15 -27.44 -0.47
CA ASP A 229 28.23 -28.37 -0.33
C ASP A 229 29.03 -28.53 -1.64
N SER A 230 28.34 -28.56 -2.78
CA SER A 230 28.99 -28.65 -4.10
C SER A 230 29.81 -27.40 -4.42
N LEU A 231 29.29 -26.20 -4.07
CA LEU A 231 29.97 -24.94 -4.28
C LEU A 231 31.29 -24.88 -3.50
N GLU A 232 31.27 -25.32 -2.24
CA GLU A 232 32.46 -25.40 -1.40
C GLU A 232 33.44 -26.48 -1.89
N ARG A 233 32.95 -27.68 -2.19
CA ARG A 233 33.78 -28.84 -2.63
C ARG A 233 34.54 -28.56 -3.93
N TYR A 234 33.86 -27.92 -4.88
CA TYR A 234 34.44 -27.64 -6.21
C TYR A 234 35.03 -26.25 -6.33
N GLN A 235 35.00 -25.45 -5.27
CA GLN A 235 35.45 -24.03 -5.26
C GLN A 235 34.78 -23.24 -6.42
N ALA A 236 33.51 -23.53 -6.67
CA ALA A 236 32.75 -22.89 -7.73
C ALA A 236 32.31 -21.49 -7.33
N ILE A 237 32.17 -20.59 -8.30
CA ILE A 237 31.69 -19.21 -8.08
C ILE A 237 30.17 -19.14 -7.99
N ALA A 238 29.47 -20.15 -8.47
CA ALA A 238 28.01 -20.25 -8.47
C ALA A 238 27.55 -21.69 -8.68
N ALA A 239 26.35 -21.99 -8.21
CA ALA A 239 25.66 -23.25 -8.45
C ALA A 239 24.15 -22.99 -8.64
N ALA A 240 23.50 -23.78 -9.47
CA ALA A 240 22.05 -23.72 -9.64
C ALA A 240 21.51 -25.13 -9.93
N GLY A 241 20.26 -25.37 -9.53
CA GLY A 241 19.61 -26.65 -9.76
C GLY A 241 18.10 -26.55 -9.69
N ALA A 242 17.41 -27.40 -10.43
CA ALA A 242 15.97 -27.56 -10.39
C ALA A 242 15.57 -29.02 -10.37
N ILE A 243 14.52 -29.33 -9.61
CA ILE A 243 13.90 -30.67 -9.56
C ILE A 243 12.47 -30.52 -10.07
N MET A 244 12.14 -31.29 -11.09
CA MET A 244 10.84 -31.25 -11.75
C MET A 244 10.18 -32.64 -11.75
N ASN A 245 8.87 -32.67 -11.54
CA ASN A 245 8.07 -33.87 -11.73
C ASN A 245 7.85 -34.09 -13.23
N VAL A 246 8.44 -35.14 -13.79
CA VAL A 246 8.40 -35.45 -15.22
C VAL A 246 7.00 -35.80 -15.75
N ASN A 247 6.07 -36.18 -14.86
CA ASN A 247 4.69 -36.52 -15.27
C ASN A 247 3.76 -35.32 -15.32
N THR A 248 3.98 -34.32 -14.43
CA THR A 248 3.11 -33.17 -14.31
C THR A 248 3.75 -31.88 -14.85
N GLY A 249 5.07 -31.83 -14.97
CA GLY A 249 5.82 -30.63 -15.33
C GLY A 249 6.00 -29.64 -14.17
N GLU A 250 5.53 -29.97 -12.97
CA GLU A 250 5.64 -29.10 -11.80
C GLU A 250 7.10 -29.01 -11.31
N ILE A 251 7.55 -27.80 -11.01
CA ILE A 251 8.82 -27.57 -10.34
C ILE A 251 8.63 -27.87 -8.85
N VAL A 252 9.33 -28.85 -8.34
CA VAL A 252 9.27 -29.30 -6.94
C VAL A 252 10.29 -28.58 -6.07
N ALA A 253 11.47 -28.26 -6.62
CA ALA A 253 12.50 -27.45 -5.97
C ALA A 253 13.32 -26.71 -7.03
N MET A 254 13.82 -25.51 -6.68
CA MET A 254 14.62 -24.68 -7.56
C MET A 254 15.49 -23.73 -6.73
N ALA A 255 16.82 -23.83 -6.84
CA ALA A 255 17.75 -23.02 -6.05
C ALA A 255 18.90 -22.49 -6.92
N SER A 256 19.30 -21.25 -6.68
CA SER A 256 20.44 -20.56 -7.30
C SER A 256 21.33 -20.00 -6.20
N LEU A 257 22.63 -20.21 -6.30
CA LEU A 257 23.64 -19.75 -5.35
C LEU A 257 24.72 -18.89 -6.04
N PRO A 258 25.29 -17.89 -5.38
CA PRO A 258 24.94 -17.39 -4.05
C PRO A 258 23.49 -16.88 -3.96
N ASP A 259 22.87 -17.06 -2.81
CA ASP A 259 21.53 -16.59 -2.49
C ASP A 259 21.57 -15.32 -1.62
N PHE A 260 20.40 -14.84 -1.21
CA PHE A 260 20.24 -13.69 -0.33
C PHE A 260 19.19 -13.99 0.74
N ASP A 261 19.18 -13.22 1.83
CA ASP A 261 18.11 -13.30 2.82
C ASP A 261 16.94 -12.36 2.42
N PRO A 262 15.76 -12.88 2.04
CA PRO A 262 14.62 -12.05 1.69
C PRO A 262 14.07 -11.24 2.88
N ASN A 263 14.38 -11.62 4.12
CA ASN A 263 14.09 -10.81 5.31
C ASN A 263 14.97 -9.55 5.40
N MET A 264 16.06 -9.50 4.63
CA MET A 264 16.96 -8.35 4.49
C MET A 264 17.08 -7.96 3.01
N PRO A 265 16.09 -7.25 2.43
CA PRO A 265 16.04 -6.98 0.98
C PRO A 265 17.30 -6.30 0.41
N ALA A 266 18.00 -5.50 1.22
CA ALA A 266 19.26 -4.89 0.81
C ALA A 266 20.34 -5.91 0.43
N SER A 267 20.28 -7.16 0.93
CA SER A 267 21.20 -8.23 0.58
C SER A 267 21.10 -8.67 -0.89
N MET A 268 19.94 -8.47 -1.53
CA MET A 268 19.75 -8.76 -2.97
C MET A 268 20.64 -7.92 -3.87
N LEU A 269 21.02 -6.72 -3.43
CA LEU A 269 21.81 -5.78 -4.20
C LEU A 269 23.31 -6.06 -4.15
N GLN A 270 23.73 -7.06 -3.37
CA GLN A 270 25.13 -7.47 -3.27
C GLN A 270 25.57 -8.12 -4.58
N GLU A 271 26.81 -7.86 -4.95
CA GLU A 271 27.40 -8.42 -6.15
C GLU A 271 27.42 -9.95 -6.08
N GLY A 272 26.94 -10.60 -7.12
CA GLY A 272 26.89 -12.07 -7.21
C GLY A 272 25.59 -12.72 -6.78
N HIS A 273 24.67 -12.01 -6.11
CA HIS A 273 23.39 -12.55 -5.61
C HIS A 273 22.25 -12.52 -6.65
N PHE A 274 22.55 -12.55 -7.93
CA PHE A 274 21.53 -12.58 -8.98
C PHE A 274 21.11 -14.02 -9.31
N ASN A 275 19.87 -14.20 -9.75
CA ASN A 275 19.34 -15.49 -10.17
C ASN A 275 20.06 -15.97 -11.46
N ARG A 276 20.53 -17.21 -11.45
CA ARG A 276 21.25 -17.86 -12.55
C ARG A 276 20.44 -18.95 -13.27
N MET A 277 19.16 -19.04 -12.94
CA MET A 277 18.21 -19.97 -13.57
C MET A 277 17.28 -19.27 -14.53
#